data_37aec16661c26d815a0800a58c159018
#
_entry.id   37aec16661c26d815a0800a58c159018
#
_cell.length_a   1.000
_cell.length_b   1.000
_cell.length_c   1.000
_cell.angle_alpha   90.00
_cell.angle_beta   90.00
_cell.angle_gamma   90.00
#
_symmetry.space_group_name_H-M   'P 1'
#
loop_
_entity.id
_entity.type
_entity.pdbx_description
1 polymer ?
#
loop_
_entity_poly.entity_id
_entity_poly.type
_entity_poly.pdbx_seq_one_letter_code
_entity_poly.pdbx_strand_id
1 'polypeptide(L)'
;MRSKERLSMSKINLYNDRFFEPDSKTRSVARELYSKIKNVPIVSPHGHVDPKILSENKYFSNPADLLIIPDHYIFRMLYSQGIDLESLGVPCANGIQIEKDPRKIWNIFCKNYFLFSGTPTKMWLDYVFKEVFEIEESPSEHNAMNVYDHIQNLLQKDNFKPRSIFDRFNIETLCTTAVSYTHLTLPTIYSV
;
A
#
# COMPACT_ATOMS: atom_id res chain seq x y z
N MET A 1 28.58 14.14 -27.24
CA MET A 1 27.78 14.69 -26.13
C MET A 1 26.36 14.17 -26.32
N ARG A 2 25.95 13.09 -25.64
CA ARG A 2 24.57 12.63 -25.64
C ARG A 2 23.79 13.53 -24.69
N SER A 3 22.76 14.18 -25.20
CA SER A 3 21.81 14.97 -24.44
C SER A 3 21.26 14.11 -23.30
N LYS A 4 21.36 14.60 -22.05
CA LYS A 4 20.61 14.06 -20.93
C LYS A 4 19.13 14.30 -21.23
N GLU A 5 18.47 13.31 -21.83
CA GLU A 5 17.02 13.27 -21.83
C GLU A 5 16.57 13.37 -20.37
N ARG A 6 15.89 14.44 -20.03
CA ARG A 6 15.08 14.52 -18.83
C ARG A 6 14.06 13.38 -18.94
N LEU A 7 14.32 12.26 -18.23
CA LEU A 7 13.28 11.28 -17.97
C LEU A 7 12.14 12.04 -17.33
N SER A 8 11.10 12.27 -18.10
CA SER A 8 9.85 12.87 -17.60
C SER A 8 9.35 11.93 -16.53
N MET A 9 9.38 12.38 -15.26
CA MET A 9 8.80 11.63 -14.16
C MET A 9 7.33 11.41 -14.48
N SER A 10 6.89 10.17 -14.53
CA SER A 10 5.52 9.84 -14.88
C SER A 10 4.60 10.21 -13.72
N LYS A 11 3.59 11.04 -14.01
CA LYS A 11 2.56 11.37 -13.02
C LYS A 11 1.68 10.16 -12.75
N ILE A 12 1.28 10.00 -11.50
CA ILE A 12 0.26 9.03 -11.13
C ILE A 12 -1.09 9.52 -11.67
N ASN A 13 -1.70 8.72 -12.51
CA ASN A 13 -2.95 9.07 -13.16
C ASN A 13 -4.06 8.07 -12.79
N LEU A 14 -5.04 8.53 -12.03
CA LEU A 14 -6.18 7.74 -11.59
C LEU A 14 -7.42 8.13 -12.41
N TYR A 15 -7.55 7.54 -13.59
CA TYR A 15 -8.74 7.77 -14.41
C TYR A 15 -10.00 7.25 -13.70
N ASN A 16 -11.05 8.06 -13.68
CA ASN A 16 -12.32 7.70 -13.02
C ASN A 16 -12.98 6.45 -13.61
N ASP A 17 -12.70 6.16 -14.87
CA ASP A 17 -13.28 5.01 -15.57
C ASP A 17 -12.38 3.77 -15.63
N ARG A 18 -11.24 3.78 -14.93
CA ARG A 18 -10.21 2.72 -15.03
C ARG A 18 -10.69 1.30 -14.74
N PHE A 19 -11.82 1.18 -14.06
CA PHE A 19 -12.46 -0.10 -13.70
C PHE A 19 -13.79 -0.34 -14.43
N PHE A 20 -14.22 0.58 -15.29
CA PHE A 20 -15.45 0.45 -16.02
C PHE A 20 -15.22 -0.04 -17.44
N GLU A 21 -16.21 -0.75 -18.00
CA GLU A 21 -16.19 -1.22 -19.36
C GLU A 21 -16.03 -0.07 -20.38
N PRO A 22 -15.32 -0.28 -21.49
CA PRO A 22 -15.10 0.74 -22.51
C PRO A 22 -16.39 1.10 -23.26
N ASP A 23 -17.40 0.19 -23.30
CA ASP A 23 -18.69 0.49 -23.94
C ASP A 23 -19.39 1.64 -23.23
N SER A 24 -19.82 2.64 -23.99
CA SER A 24 -20.36 3.88 -23.44
C SER A 24 -21.68 3.71 -22.70
N LYS A 25 -22.54 2.78 -23.14
CA LYS A 25 -23.84 2.54 -22.49
C LYS A 25 -23.64 1.79 -21.19
N THR A 26 -22.86 0.72 -21.20
CA THR A 26 -22.51 -0.06 -20.00
C THR A 26 -21.81 0.81 -18.98
N ARG A 27 -20.87 1.63 -19.41
CA ARG A 27 -20.15 2.57 -18.51
C ARG A 27 -21.08 3.62 -17.90
N SER A 28 -22.03 4.15 -18.67
CA SER A 28 -23.01 5.12 -18.14
C SER A 28 -23.84 4.51 -17.01
N VAL A 29 -24.34 3.29 -17.20
CA VAL A 29 -25.11 2.55 -16.17
C VAL A 29 -24.22 2.25 -14.96
N ALA A 30 -23.00 1.78 -15.17
CA ALA A 30 -22.04 1.51 -14.09
C ALA A 30 -21.75 2.76 -13.26
N ARG A 31 -21.55 3.92 -13.90
CA ARG A 31 -21.36 5.20 -13.19
C ARG A 31 -22.57 5.61 -12.36
N GLU A 32 -23.77 5.45 -12.92
CA GLU A 32 -25.00 5.74 -12.19
C GLU A 32 -25.13 4.87 -10.94
N LEU A 33 -24.94 3.56 -11.07
CA LEU A 33 -24.96 2.63 -9.94
C LEU A 33 -23.89 2.97 -8.90
N TYR A 34 -22.66 3.17 -9.34
CA TYR A 34 -21.56 3.52 -8.45
C TYR A 34 -21.79 4.83 -7.70
N SER A 35 -22.37 5.84 -8.34
CA SER A 35 -22.67 7.11 -7.69
C SER A 35 -23.60 6.98 -6.48
N LYS A 36 -24.47 5.96 -6.47
CA LYS A 36 -25.41 5.68 -5.38
C LYS A 36 -24.74 4.95 -4.20
N ILE A 37 -23.67 4.20 -4.46
CA ILE A 37 -23.03 3.33 -3.44
C ILE A 37 -21.67 3.82 -2.97
N LYS A 38 -21.02 4.73 -3.69
CA LYS A 38 -19.62 5.14 -3.40
C LYS A 38 -19.37 5.69 -1.99
N ASN A 39 -20.41 6.16 -1.32
CA ASN A 39 -20.33 6.72 0.03
C ASN A 39 -20.97 5.81 1.10
N VAL A 40 -21.43 4.61 0.72
CA VAL A 40 -21.94 3.63 1.69
C VAL A 40 -20.76 3.11 2.53
N PRO A 41 -20.93 2.91 3.84
CA PRO A 41 -19.89 2.34 4.69
C PRO A 41 -19.40 0.98 4.18
N ILE A 42 -18.11 0.73 4.36
CA ILE A 42 -17.49 -0.51 3.92
C ILE A 42 -17.71 -1.59 4.99
N VAL A 43 -18.38 -2.67 4.60
CA VAL A 43 -18.41 -3.91 5.37
C VAL A 43 -17.43 -4.88 4.70
N SER A 44 -16.28 -5.11 5.33
CA SER A 44 -15.24 -6.00 4.82
C SER A 44 -15.33 -7.37 5.52
N PRO A 45 -15.91 -8.39 4.87
CA PRO A 45 -16.08 -9.71 5.48
C PRO A 45 -14.80 -10.53 5.53
N HIS A 46 -13.74 -10.05 4.92
CA HIS A 46 -12.46 -10.75 4.82
C HIS A 46 -11.30 -9.75 4.75
N GLY A 47 -10.27 -9.95 5.56
CA GLY A 47 -9.06 -9.14 5.56
C GLY A 47 -7.89 -9.84 6.24
N HIS A 48 -6.68 -9.38 5.95
CA HIS A 48 -5.44 -9.91 6.52
C HIS A 48 -4.76 -8.93 7.49
N VAL A 49 -5.52 -7.95 7.97
CA VAL A 49 -5.01 -6.98 8.94
C VAL A 49 -4.86 -7.64 10.32
N ASP A 50 -3.70 -7.50 10.94
CA ASP A 50 -3.51 -7.91 12.32
C ASP A 50 -4.37 -7.03 13.25
N PRO A 51 -5.32 -7.59 14.02
CA PRO A 51 -6.17 -6.83 14.95
C PRO A 51 -5.38 -6.01 15.96
N LYS A 52 -4.15 -6.43 16.27
CA LYS A 52 -3.25 -5.74 17.17
C LYS A 52 -2.94 -4.32 16.70
N ILE A 53 -2.85 -4.10 15.40
CA ILE A 53 -2.62 -2.78 14.79
C ILE A 53 -3.73 -1.80 15.23
N LEU A 54 -4.99 -2.23 15.16
CA LEU A 54 -6.13 -1.42 15.57
C LEU A 54 -6.25 -1.30 17.10
N SER A 55 -5.99 -2.38 17.85
CA SER A 55 -6.09 -2.37 19.32
C SER A 55 -5.04 -1.47 19.97
N GLU A 56 -3.79 -1.52 19.52
CA GLU A 56 -2.70 -0.70 20.03
C GLU A 56 -2.76 0.75 19.52
N ASN A 57 -3.27 0.96 18.31
CA ASN A 57 -3.42 2.27 17.67
C ASN A 57 -2.15 3.12 17.68
N LYS A 58 -0.98 2.49 17.53
CA LYS A 58 0.32 3.16 17.50
C LYS A 58 0.59 3.77 16.12
N TYR A 59 1.49 4.74 16.06
CA TYR A 59 1.99 5.24 14.78
C TYR A 59 2.69 4.12 14.01
N PHE A 60 2.57 4.14 12.69
CA PHE A 60 3.37 3.27 11.84
C PHE A 60 4.83 3.69 11.88
N SER A 61 5.73 2.71 11.87
CA SER A 61 7.18 2.94 12.02
C SER A 61 7.77 3.72 10.85
N ASN A 62 7.56 3.24 9.65
CA ASN A 62 8.11 3.82 8.42
C ASN A 62 7.41 3.26 7.17
N PRO A 63 7.64 3.87 5.98
CA PRO A 63 7.01 3.43 4.73
C PRO A 63 7.37 2.01 4.30
N ALA A 64 8.58 1.54 4.55
CA ALA A 64 9.00 0.20 4.14
C ALA A 64 8.32 -0.89 4.96
N ASP A 65 8.23 -0.71 6.28
CA ASP A 65 7.54 -1.63 7.18
C ASP A 65 6.02 -1.65 6.92
N LEU A 66 5.47 -0.52 6.49
CA LEU A 66 4.03 -0.42 6.22
C LEU A 66 3.64 -1.04 4.88
N LEU A 67 4.39 -0.73 3.81
CA LEU A 67 3.94 -0.99 2.44
C LEU A 67 4.70 -2.10 1.73
N ILE A 68 5.93 -2.46 2.16
CA ILE A 68 6.79 -3.36 1.40
C ILE A 68 7.02 -4.68 2.09
N ILE A 69 7.56 -4.65 3.31
CA ILE A 69 8.00 -5.87 4.02
C ILE A 69 6.85 -6.84 4.28
N PRO A 70 5.64 -6.41 4.69
CA PRO A 70 4.53 -7.32 4.93
C PRO A 70 3.80 -7.76 3.67
N ASP A 71 4.02 -7.11 2.52
CA ASP A 71 3.27 -7.39 1.29
C ASP A 71 3.99 -8.40 0.41
N HIS A 72 3.49 -9.65 0.45
CA HIS A 72 4.05 -10.74 -0.34
C HIS A 72 3.88 -10.57 -1.86
N TYR A 73 2.95 -9.76 -2.35
CA TYR A 73 2.84 -9.44 -3.77
C TYR A 73 3.98 -8.55 -4.22
N ILE A 74 4.43 -7.63 -3.35
CA ILE A 74 5.55 -6.75 -3.63
C ILE A 74 6.87 -7.53 -3.63
N PHE A 75 7.21 -8.19 -2.52
CA PHE A 75 8.52 -8.85 -2.46
C PHE A 75 8.63 -10.06 -3.41
N ARG A 76 7.56 -10.78 -3.70
CA ARG A 76 7.59 -11.87 -4.70
C ARG A 76 7.83 -11.36 -6.12
N MET A 77 7.23 -10.22 -6.50
CA MET A 77 7.52 -9.59 -7.79
C MET A 77 9.01 -9.22 -7.88
N LEU A 78 9.56 -8.58 -6.87
CA LEU A 78 10.97 -8.17 -6.85
C LEU A 78 11.89 -9.39 -6.86
N TYR A 79 11.57 -10.42 -6.08
CA TYR A 79 12.32 -11.68 -6.07
C TYR A 79 12.32 -12.38 -7.44
N SER A 80 11.20 -12.39 -8.15
CA SER A 80 11.11 -12.95 -9.50
C SER A 80 12.04 -12.27 -10.52
N GLN A 81 12.50 -11.08 -10.20
CA GLN A 81 13.44 -10.30 -11.02
C GLN A 81 14.89 -10.37 -10.51
N GLY A 82 15.17 -11.30 -9.59
CA GLY A 82 16.52 -11.55 -9.08
C GLY A 82 16.95 -10.65 -7.93
N ILE A 83 16.00 -10.01 -7.23
CA ILE A 83 16.27 -9.25 -6.01
C ILE A 83 16.10 -10.17 -4.82
N ASP A 84 17.17 -10.38 -4.05
CA ASP A 84 17.17 -11.29 -2.90
C ASP A 84 16.19 -10.80 -1.80
N LEU A 85 15.50 -11.75 -1.18
CA LEU A 85 14.53 -11.45 -0.10
C LEU A 85 15.21 -10.80 1.10
N GLU A 86 16.44 -11.18 1.40
CA GLU A 86 17.24 -10.62 2.48
C GLU A 86 17.50 -9.12 2.29
N SER A 87 17.70 -8.68 1.04
CA SER A 87 17.87 -7.26 0.71
C SER A 87 16.57 -6.44 0.84
N LEU A 88 15.44 -7.12 0.90
CA LEU A 88 14.10 -6.54 1.12
C LEU A 88 13.65 -6.60 2.59
N GLY A 89 14.53 -7.06 3.49
CA GLY A 89 14.22 -7.17 4.92
C GLY A 89 13.33 -8.38 5.26
N VAL A 90 13.13 -9.31 4.32
CA VAL A 90 12.29 -10.50 4.54
C VAL A 90 13.12 -11.58 5.22
N PRO A 91 12.72 -12.10 6.40
CA PRO A 91 13.45 -13.15 7.10
C PRO A 91 13.51 -14.44 6.28
N CYS A 92 14.69 -15.04 6.19
CA CYS A 92 14.93 -16.31 5.54
C CYS A 92 15.37 -17.38 6.54
N ALA A 93 14.96 -18.63 6.32
CA ALA A 93 15.24 -19.76 7.21
C ALA A 93 16.74 -20.15 7.30
N ASN A 94 17.54 -19.69 6.35
CA ASN A 94 18.95 -20.01 6.22
C ASN A 94 19.88 -19.23 7.17
N GLY A 95 19.32 -18.34 8.00
CA GLY A 95 20.10 -17.51 8.96
C GLY A 95 20.93 -16.41 8.32
N ILE A 96 20.75 -16.13 7.05
CA ILE A 96 21.43 -15.01 6.36
C ILE A 96 20.97 -13.67 6.98
N GLN A 97 21.91 -12.74 7.13
CA GLN A 97 21.62 -11.42 7.66
C GLN A 97 20.75 -10.62 6.68
N ILE A 98 19.60 -10.17 7.15
CA ILE A 98 18.68 -9.33 6.38
C ILE A 98 19.05 -7.85 6.44
N GLU A 99 18.70 -7.09 5.41
CA GLU A 99 18.78 -5.63 5.45
C GLU A 99 17.77 -5.08 6.49
N LYS A 100 18.25 -4.16 7.31
CA LYS A 100 17.45 -3.53 8.39
C LYS A 100 17.21 -2.04 8.18
N ASP A 101 17.92 -1.46 7.18
CA ASP A 101 17.72 -0.05 6.85
C ASP A 101 16.49 0.12 5.96
N PRO A 102 15.39 0.68 6.49
CA PRO A 102 14.14 0.82 5.74
C PRO A 102 14.30 1.75 4.53
N ARG A 103 15.27 2.66 4.55
CA ARG A 103 15.54 3.55 3.41
C ARG A 103 16.17 2.81 2.25
N LYS A 104 17.04 1.84 2.52
CA LYS A 104 17.62 0.98 1.47
C LYS A 104 16.57 0.09 0.85
N ILE A 105 15.74 -0.56 1.68
CA ILE A 105 14.61 -1.38 1.22
C ILE A 105 13.67 -0.55 0.33
N TRP A 106 13.31 0.64 0.79
CA TRP A 106 12.49 1.57 0.04
C TRP A 106 13.10 1.99 -1.30
N ASN A 107 14.39 2.26 -1.32
CA ASN A 107 15.08 2.63 -2.55
C ASN A 107 15.09 1.50 -3.59
N ILE A 108 15.29 0.25 -3.15
CA ILE A 108 15.18 -0.93 -4.03
C ILE A 108 13.79 -1.02 -4.63
N PHE A 109 12.75 -0.84 -3.83
CA PHE A 109 11.37 -0.83 -4.30
C PHE A 109 11.12 0.28 -5.32
N CYS A 110 11.45 1.52 -5.01
CA CYS A 110 11.24 2.67 -5.90
C CYS A 110 11.97 2.52 -7.24
N LYS A 111 13.22 2.06 -7.21
CA LYS A 111 14.01 1.78 -8.42
C LYS A 111 13.33 0.78 -9.34
N ASN A 112 12.60 -0.17 -8.78
CA ASN A 112 11.94 -1.27 -9.48
C ASN A 112 10.41 -1.10 -9.59
N TYR A 113 9.87 0.07 -9.22
CA TYR A 113 8.42 0.31 -9.21
C TYR A 113 7.76 0.08 -10.59
N PHE A 114 8.48 0.32 -11.67
CA PHE A 114 8.01 0.08 -13.04
C PHE A 114 7.63 -1.38 -13.32
N LEU A 115 8.20 -2.35 -12.60
CA LEU A 115 7.90 -3.79 -12.75
C LEU A 115 6.43 -4.12 -12.42
N PHE A 116 5.79 -3.30 -11.60
CA PHE A 116 4.39 -3.49 -11.22
C PHE A 116 3.39 -3.02 -12.28
N SER A 117 3.86 -2.43 -13.40
CA SER A 117 2.98 -1.93 -14.47
C SER A 117 2.07 -3.02 -15.00
N GLY A 118 0.76 -2.72 -15.09
CA GLY A 118 -0.27 -3.67 -15.53
C GLY A 118 -0.72 -4.67 -14.47
N THR A 119 -0.26 -4.56 -13.23
CA THR A 119 -0.69 -5.43 -12.12
C THR A 119 -1.71 -4.76 -11.21
N PRO A 120 -2.56 -5.54 -10.51
CA PRO A 120 -3.43 -5.01 -9.46
C PRO A 120 -2.65 -4.29 -8.35
N THR A 121 -1.46 -4.78 -8.00
CA THR A 121 -0.58 -4.16 -6.99
C THR A 121 -0.26 -2.72 -7.35
N LYS A 122 0.07 -2.43 -8.61
CA LYS A 122 0.32 -1.06 -9.04
C LYS A 122 -0.91 -0.18 -8.91
N MET A 123 -2.09 -0.69 -9.25
CA MET A 123 -3.34 0.08 -9.11
C MET A 123 -3.62 0.48 -7.66
N TRP A 124 -3.36 -0.42 -6.70
CA TRP A 124 -3.49 -0.12 -5.27
C TRP A 124 -2.48 0.91 -4.82
N LEU A 125 -1.22 0.70 -5.18
CA LEU A 125 -0.13 1.58 -4.77
C LEU A 125 -0.29 2.97 -5.38
N ASP A 126 -0.66 3.08 -6.65
CA ASP A 126 -0.93 4.39 -7.28
C ASP A 126 -2.06 5.13 -6.55
N TYR A 127 -3.13 4.41 -6.16
CA TYR A 127 -4.20 4.99 -5.36
C TYR A 127 -3.70 5.44 -3.98
N VAL A 128 -2.98 4.57 -3.28
CA VAL A 128 -2.43 4.86 -1.94
C VAL A 128 -1.48 6.04 -2.00
N PHE A 129 -0.57 6.08 -2.98
CA PHE A 129 0.35 7.19 -3.13
C PHE A 129 -0.39 8.50 -3.39
N LYS A 130 -1.33 8.51 -4.32
CA LYS A 130 -2.00 9.73 -4.74
C LYS A 130 -3.06 10.19 -3.75
N GLU A 131 -4.01 9.33 -3.37
CA GLU A 131 -5.18 9.72 -2.59
C GLU A 131 -4.95 9.66 -1.07
N VAL A 132 -4.01 8.84 -0.61
CA VAL A 132 -3.74 8.71 0.83
C VAL A 132 -2.54 9.55 1.24
N PHE A 133 -1.46 9.49 0.47
CA PHE A 133 -0.21 10.20 0.76
C PHE A 133 0.02 11.48 -0.05
N GLU A 134 -0.90 11.86 -0.93
CA GLU A 134 -0.84 13.11 -1.71
C GLU A 134 0.42 13.22 -2.58
N ILE A 135 0.86 12.11 -3.16
CA ILE A 135 2.03 12.02 -4.04
C ILE A 135 1.57 12.04 -5.49
N GLU A 136 2.02 13.02 -6.25
CA GLU A 136 1.63 13.21 -7.66
C GLU A 136 2.51 12.42 -8.64
N GLU A 137 3.75 12.15 -8.27
CA GLU A 137 4.73 11.50 -9.14
C GLU A 137 4.95 10.04 -8.74
N SER A 138 5.00 9.15 -9.74
CA SER A 138 5.31 7.74 -9.49
C SER A 138 6.65 7.58 -8.79
N PRO A 139 6.75 6.71 -7.77
CA PRO A 139 8.02 6.38 -7.16
C PRO A 139 9.05 5.92 -8.20
N SER A 140 10.28 6.36 -8.02
CA SER A 140 11.43 6.06 -8.87
C SER A 140 12.73 6.21 -8.07
N GLU A 141 13.84 5.73 -8.60
CA GLU A 141 15.16 5.93 -7.97
C GLU A 141 15.46 7.41 -7.70
N HIS A 142 14.97 8.32 -8.55
CA HIS A 142 15.29 9.75 -8.47
C HIS A 142 14.55 10.48 -7.35
N ASN A 143 13.32 10.07 -7.03
CA ASN A 143 12.49 10.71 -6.00
C ASN A 143 12.30 9.85 -4.75
N ALA A 144 12.92 8.67 -4.68
CA ALA A 144 12.71 7.67 -3.62
C ALA A 144 12.81 8.28 -2.21
N MET A 145 13.86 9.03 -1.93
CA MET A 145 14.06 9.60 -0.58
C MET A 145 13.09 10.72 -0.27
N ASN A 146 12.75 11.55 -1.25
CA ASN A 146 11.74 12.61 -1.05
C ASN A 146 10.37 12.00 -0.75
N VAL A 147 9.98 10.95 -1.46
CA VAL A 147 8.73 10.21 -1.23
C VAL A 147 8.76 9.53 0.13
N TYR A 148 9.88 8.89 0.50
CA TYR A 148 10.04 8.28 1.82
C TYR A 148 9.83 9.29 2.94
N ASP A 149 10.54 10.43 2.90
CA ASP A 149 10.48 11.45 3.93
C ASP A 149 9.09 12.09 4.03
N HIS A 150 8.43 12.29 2.89
CA HIS A 150 7.07 12.79 2.85
C HIS A 150 6.10 11.83 3.55
N ILE A 151 6.12 10.55 3.19
CA ILE A 151 5.26 9.53 3.83
C ILE A 151 5.62 9.41 5.32
N GLN A 152 6.90 9.33 5.67
CA GLN A 152 7.34 9.25 7.06
C GLN A 152 6.78 10.38 7.91
N ASN A 153 6.81 11.60 7.40
CA ASN A 153 6.26 12.77 8.08
C ASN A 153 4.73 12.68 8.26
N LEU A 154 4.02 12.11 7.28
CA LEU A 154 2.57 11.88 7.40
C LEU A 154 2.25 10.82 8.44
N LEU A 155 3.01 9.71 8.47
CA LEU A 155 2.81 8.60 9.40
C LEU A 155 3.00 9.01 10.88
N GLN A 156 3.63 10.15 11.16
CA GLN A 156 3.76 10.69 12.52
C GLN A 156 2.59 11.58 12.94
N LYS A 157 1.58 11.76 12.10
CA LYS A 157 0.39 12.57 12.41
C LYS A 157 -0.73 11.70 12.96
N ASP A 158 -1.54 12.23 13.88
CA ASP A 158 -2.64 11.49 14.51
C ASP A 158 -3.69 10.98 13.52
N ASN A 159 -3.92 11.73 12.44
CA ASN A 159 -4.87 11.34 11.38
C ASN A 159 -4.35 10.19 10.49
N PHE A 160 -3.11 9.72 10.70
CA PHE A 160 -2.53 8.54 10.07
C PHE A 160 -2.40 7.35 11.04
N LYS A 161 -2.89 7.45 12.26
CA LYS A 161 -3.01 6.29 13.14
C LYS A 161 -4.02 5.27 12.59
N PRO A 162 -3.86 3.97 12.91
CA PRO A 162 -4.72 2.92 12.34
C PRO A 162 -6.22 3.16 12.46
N ARG A 163 -6.70 3.60 13.62
CA ARG A 163 -8.13 3.91 13.81
C ARG A 163 -8.57 5.12 13.01
N SER A 164 -7.73 6.15 12.92
CA SER A 164 -8.05 7.34 12.11
C SER A 164 -8.13 7.01 10.62
N ILE A 165 -7.29 6.10 10.13
CA ILE A 165 -7.35 5.59 8.75
C ILE A 165 -8.61 4.75 8.55
N PHE A 166 -8.96 3.90 9.51
CA PHE A 166 -10.20 3.12 9.50
C PHE A 166 -11.42 4.01 9.33
N ASP A 167 -11.52 5.07 10.14
CA ASP A 167 -12.60 6.05 10.07
C ASP A 167 -12.57 6.83 8.75
N ARG A 168 -11.39 7.27 8.30
CA ARG A 168 -11.20 7.99 7.02
C ARG A 168 -11.71 7.22 5.82
N PHE A 169 -11.55 5.89 5.82
CA PHE A 169 -12.05 5.03 4.75
C PHE A 169 -13.52 4.63 4.90
N ASN A 170 -14.22 5.18 5.89
CA ASN A 170 -15.62 4.87 6.17
C ASN A 170 -15.85 3.35 6.29
N ILE A 171 -14.97 2.67 7.04
CA ILE A 171 -15.10 1.24 7.31
C ILE A 171 -16.01 1.08 8.52
N GLU A 172 -17.11 0.35 8.36
CA GLU A 172 -18.04 0.02 9.45
C GLU A 172 -17.62 -1.29 10.14
N THR A 173 -17.27 -2.29 9.33
CA THR A 173 -16.90 -3.61 9.84
C THR A 173 -15.70 -4.15 9.08
N LEU A 174 -14.72 -4.68 9.81
CA LEU A 174 -13.57 -5.38 9.26
C LEU A 174 -13.40 -6.73 9.95
N CYS A 175 -13.64 -7.81 9.20
CA CYS A 175 -13.30 -9.15 9.67
C CYS A 175 -11.87 -9.49 9.27
N THR A 176 -11.11 -10.06 10.21
CA THR A 176 -9.76 -10.53 9.95
C THR A 176 -9.70 -12.05 9.92
N THR A 177 -8.88 -12.61 9.04
CA THR A 177 -8.55 -14.04 8.97
C THR A 177 -7.41 -14.43 9.89
N ALA A 178 -7.02 -13.56 10.83
CA ALA A 178 -6.03 -13.90 11.85
C ALA A 178 -6.48 -15.15 12.61
N VAL A 179 -5.61 -16.18 12.62
CA VAL A 179 -5.93 -17.48 13.20
C VAL A 179 -5.93 -17.33 14.72
N SER A 180 -7.06 -17.62 15.34
CA SER A 180 -7.33 -17.40 16.76
C SER A 180 -6.37 -18.09 17.75
N TYR A 181 -5.57 -19.06 17.29
CA TYR A 181 -4.58 -19.77 18.12
C TYR A 181 -3.16 -19.16 18.09
N THR A 182 -2.93 -18.13 17.29
CA THR A 182 -1.67 -17.38 17.31
C THR A 182 -1.81 -16.04 18.01
N HIS A 183 -2.08 -16.04 19.33
CA HIS A 183 -1.98 -14.90 20.25
C HIS A 183 -3.18 -13.94 20.40
N LEU A 184 -4.39 -14.33 20.04
CA LEU A 184 -5.57 -13.64 20.55
C LEU A 184 -5.97 -14.23 21.90
N THR A 185 -5.46 -13.67 23.00
CA THR A 185 -6.13 -13.85 24.29
C THR A 185 -7.47 -13.13 24.21
N LEU A 186 -8.58 -13.88 24.33
CA LEU A 186 -9.88 -13.27 24.60
C LEU A 186 -9.73 -12.36 25.84
N PRO A 187 -10.13 -11.10 25.83
CA PRO A 187 -11.29 -10.50 25.15
C PRO A 187 -10.94 -9.37 24.16
N THR A 188 -10.09 -9.59 23.23
CA THR A 188 -9.76 -8.61 22.20
C THR A 188 -10.59 -8.74 20.93
N ILE A 189 -11.77 -9.29 21.04
CA ILE A 189 -12.79 -9.13 20.02
C ILE A 189 -13.25 -7.68 20.12
N TYR A 190 -12.89 -6.86 19.17
CA TYR A 190 -13.60 -5.63 18.92
C TYR A 190 -14.99 -6.05 18.41
N SER A 191 -15.88 -6.34 19.34
CA SER A 191 -17.30 -6.27 19.05
C SER A 191 -17.66 -4.81 19.05
N VAL A 192 -18.04 -4.32 17.91
CA VAL A 192 -18.73 -3.06 17.73
C VAL A 192 -20.02 -3.10 18.54
#